data_ba34cbd246e0ef0654a1c69a0f3a1471
#
_entry.id   ba34cbd246e0ef0654a1c69a0f3a1471
#
_cell.length_a   1.000
_cell.length_b   1.000
_cell.length_c   1.000
_cell.angle_alpha   90.00
_cell.angle_beta   90.00
_cell.angle_gamma   90.00
#
_symmetry.space_group_name_H-M   'P 1'
#
loop_
_entity.id
_entity.type
_entity.pdbx_description
1 polymer ?
#
loop_
_entity_poly.entity_id
_entity_poly.type
_entity_poly.pdbx_seq_one_letter_code
_entity_poly.pdbx_strand_id
1 'polypeptide(L)'
;MKELLAKKKSFVIPILFLSVVLISFEAHAVAESSIKNYNGTLLVGVVGDTGIGERAYRPGFIAVIKALRKHQPDLLLHLGDFLYQPKIFPKTCPERYLHEVRKTFVDPFQFKLFAPGDNDLPPNKKKPKGSGCWEKIDPMDNSFDSYPTSTHEPRTYEGTAIIANSFFAILNTYPWKDPKLWLGPRIKKAKKQGLWTIIVLHEPPMTTAWYLEKRDTVLKQLIQLGPDLVLSGNQHSYERFHQIGVPNPDGSIPYVSSETGNYSKGDGTIFVVSGGGGAYLKPFADQQGFKKRTAPKPVFDTLAKRALMNHYLILEIGQEKLQATTYRVCLEKNTTDKKNSRWKPDKPMWNSIKLDCEGQETGVTAFDRFQVKLEKGGVGTQNRN
;
A
#
# COMPACT_ATOMS: atom_id res chain seq x y z
N MET A 1 43.38 47.09 -75.83
CA MET A 1 44.04 45.74 -75.98
C MET A 1 43.90 44.99 -74.66
N LYS A 2 43.33 43.85 -74.74
CA LYS A 2 42.98 42.84 -73.72
C LYS A 2 41.54 42.88 -73.22
N GLU A 3 40.85 41.89 -73.76
CA GLU A 3 39.48 41.46 -73.49
C GLU A 3 39.23 41.13 -72.09
N LEU A 4 38.08 41.55 -71.55
CA LEU A 4 37.54 41.06 -70.30
C LEU A 4 36.39 40.11 -70.62
N LEU A 5 36.65 38.80 -70.53
CA LEU A 5 35.66 37.74 -70.56
C LEU A 5 34.83 37.72 -69.27
N ALA A 6 33.57 38.05 -69.42
CA ALA A 6 32.61 37.92 -68.29
C ALA A 6 32.24 36.47 -68.09
N LYS A 7 32.68 35.86 -66.96
CA LYS A 7 32.22 34.58 -66.51
C LYS A 7 30.86 34.73 -65.79
N LYS A 8 29.79 34.25 -66.44
CA LYS A 8 28.51 34.01 -65.79
C LYS A 8 28.68 32.89 -64.73
N LYS A 9 28.59 33.24 -63.50
CA LYS A 9 28.43 32.26 -62.41
C LYS A 9 26.95 31.89 -62.29
N SER A 10 26.60 30.68 -62.69
CA SER A 10 25.30 30.06 -62.35
C SER A 10 25.25 29.78 -60.87
N PHE A 11 24.34 30.44 -60.15
CA PHE A 11 24.04 30.17 -58.82
C PHE A 11 23.06 28.96 -58.76
N VAL A 12 23.58 27.80 -58.47
CA VAL A 12 22.76 26.64 -58.14
C VAL A 12 22.34 26.76 -56.66
N ILE A 13 21.07 27.05 -56.43
CA ILE A 13 20.49 27.03 -55.06
C ILE A 13 20.31 25.56 -54.71
N PRO A 14 20.99 25.04 -53.68
CA PRO A 14 20.65 23.72 -53.17
C PRO A 14 19.29 23.80 -52.48
N ILE A 15 18.30 23.13 -53.02
CA ILE A 15 17.04 22.85 -52.35
C ILE A 15 17.37 21.94 -51.19
N LEU A 16 17.43 22.55 -50.00
CA LEU A 16 17.55 21.83 -48.76
C LEU A 16 16.21 21.12 -48.54
N PHE A 17 16.18 19.82 -48.85
CA PHE A 17 15.08 18.96 -48.41
C PHE A 17 15.09 18.93 -46.86
N LEU A 18 14.26 19.79 -46.30
CA LEU A 18 13.93 19.74 -44.87
C LEU A 18 13.10 18.46 -44.67
N SER A 19 13.81 17.35 -44.43
CA SER A 19 13.18 16.14 -43.93
C SER A 19 12.63 16.47 -42.55
N VAL A 20 11.36 16.84 -42.52
CA VAL A 20 10.58 16.86 -41.27
C VAL A 20 10.51 15.41 -40.84
N VAL A 21 11.44 15.02 -39.99
CA VAL A 21 11.30 13.81 -39.17
C VAL A 21 10.13 14.12 -38.26
N LEU A 22 8.95 13.72 -38.67
CA LEU A 22 7.82 13.48 -37.80
C LEU A 22 8.27 12.38 -36.84
N ILE A 23 8.91 12.79 -35.77
CA ILE A 23 8.96 11.98 -34.56
C ILE A 23 7.50 11.88 -34.15
N SER A 24 6.84 10.85 -34.63
CA SER A 24 5.65 10.36 -34.00
C SER A 24 6.05 10.07 -32.56
N PHE A 25 5.79 11.03 -31.68
CA PHE A 25 5.51 10.69 -30.28
C PHE A 25 4.32 9.75 -30.36
N GLU A 26 4.59 8.47 -30.51
CA GLU A 26 3.72 7.47 -29.96
C GLU A 26 3.67 7.83 -28.47
N ALA A 27 2.71 8.68 -28.11
CA ALA A 27 2.14 8.69 -26.81
C ALA A 27 1.84 7.21 -26.58
N HIS A 28 2.71 6.55 -25.79
CA HIS A 28 2.37 5.28 -25.22
C HIS A 28 1.05 5.58 -24.55
N ALA A 29 -0.03 5.17 -25.21
CA ALA A 29 -1.34 5.15 -24.62
C ALA A 29 -1.11 4.35 -23.34
N VAL A 30 -1.06 5.08 -22.23
CA VAL A 30 -1.19 4.50 -20.90
C VAL A 30 -2.27 3.45 -21.09
N ALA A 31 -1.90 2.19 -20.99
CA ALA A 31 -2.86 1.14 -21.03
C ALA A 31 -3.81 1.45 -19.87
N GLU A 32 -4.82 2.27 -20.14
CA GLU A 32 -6.04 2.20 -19.41
C GLU A 32 -6.44 0.73 -19.54
N SER A 33 -5.98 -0.08 -18.59
CA SER A 33 -6.57 -1.37 -18.34
C SER A 33 -7.96 -1.06 -17.79
N SER A 34 -8.69 -0.30 -18.61
CA SER A 34 -10.08 -0.07 -18.42
C SER A 34 -10.71 -1.45 -18.54
N ILE A 35 -11.14 -2.00 -17.42
CA ILE A 35 -12.31 -2.86 -17.44
C ILE A 35 -13.40 -1.93 -17.99
N LYS A 36 -13.37 -1.74 -19.34
CA LYS A 36 -14.37 -0.96 -20.06
C LYS A 36 -15.68 -1.65 -19.77
N ASN A 37 -16.58 -0.99 -19.05
CA ASN A 37 -17.90 -1.48 -18.63
C ASN A 37 -17.90 -2.45 -17.44
N TYR A 38 -17.08 -2.19 -16.41
CA TYR A 38 -17.29 -2.88 -15.14
C TYR A 38 -18.54 -2.32 -14.43
N ASN A 39 -19.68 -2.96 -14.69
CA ASN A 39 -20.96 -2.61 -14.04
C ASN A 39 -21.11 -3.25 -12.66
N GLY A 40 -20.03 -3.83 -12.15
CA GLY A 40 -20.00 -4.62 -10.94
C GLY A 40 -19.27 -3.96 -9.76
N THR A 41 -19.10 -4.74 -8.71
CA THR A 41 -18.30 -4.41 -7.54
C THR A 41 -16.90 -4.99 -7.71
N LEU A 42 -15.84 -4.17 -7.72
CA LEU A 42 -14.46 -4.62 -7.72
C LEU A 42 -14.14 -5.29 -6.38
N LEU A 43 -13.73 -6.54 -6.42
CA LEU A 43 -13.32 -7.29 -5.24
C LEU A 43 -11.80 -7.27 -5.11
N VAL A 44 -11.30 -6.68 -4.02
CA VAL A 44 -9.86 -6.50 -3.80
C VAL A 44 -9.42 -7.31 -2.58
N GLY A 45 -8.48 -8.22 -2.77
CA GLY A 45 -7.78 -8.90 -1.70
C GLY A 45 -6.57 -8.09 -1.23
N VAL A 46 -6.45 -7.84 0.08
CA VAL A 46 -5.35 -7.07 0.66
C VAL A 46 -4.59 -7.92 1.65
N VAL A 47 -3.26 -7.99 1.49
CA VAL A 47 -2.37 -8.72 2.38
C VAL A 47 -1.00 -8.02 2.44
N GLY A 48 -0.33 -8.09 3.57
CA GLY A 48 1.04 -7.59 3.74
C GLY A 48 1.80 -8.43 4.76
N ASP A 49 3.13 -8.32 4.77
CA ASP A 49 3.98 -9.01 5.74
C ASP A 49 3.73 -10.53 5.71
N THR A 50 3.95 -11.13 4.55
CA THR A 50 3.75 -12.56 4.31
C THR A 50 4.95 -13.40 4.74
N GLY A 51 4.98 -14.69 4.53
CA GLY A 51 5.97 -15.56 5.18
C GLY A 51 6.82 -16.37 4.20
N ILE A 52 7.09 -15.87 2.98
CA ILE A 52 7.97 -16.56 2.05
C ILE A 52 9.40 -16.55 2.58
N GLY A 53 10.06 -17.70 2.55
CA GLY A 53 11.49 -17.88 2.90
C GLY A 53 11.77 -18.28 4.33
N GLU A 54 11.10 -17.76 5.32
CA GLU A 54 11.30 -18.12 6.73
C GLU A 54 10.28 -19.19 7.17
N ARG A 55 10.77 -20.36 7.55
CA ARG A 55 9.89 -21.49 7.95
C ARG A 55 8.96 -21.17 9.11
N ALA A 56 9.39 -20.32 10.04
CA ALA A 56 8.60 -19.94 11.20
C ALA A 56 7.29 -19.21 10.85
N TYR A 57 7.20 -18.63 9.66
CA TYR A 57 6.02 -17.89 9.20
C TYR A 57 5.07 -18.72 8.34
N ARG A 58 5.53 -19.86 7.83
CA ARG A 58 4.76 -20.63 6.85
C ARG A 58 3.35 -21.01 7.27
N PRO A 59 3.08 -21.49 8.49
CA PRO A 59 1.71 -21.88 8.87
C PRO A 59 0.71 -20.72 8.75
N GLY A 60 1.06 -19.55 9.29
CA GLY A 60 0.24 -18.34 9.20
C GLY A 60 0.05 -17.88 7.77
N PHE A 61 1.14 -17.79 7.01
CA PHE A 61 1.13 -17.41 5.60
C PHE A 61 0.24 -18.34 4.75
N ILE A 62 0.41 -19.65 4.86
CA ILE A 62 -0.39 -20.62 4.08
C ILE A 62 -1.87 -20.50 4.42
N ALA A 63 -2.22 -20.38 5.70
CA ALA A 63 -3.60 -20.26 6.13
C ALA A 63 -4.26 -18.97 5.63
N VAL A 64 -3.55 -17.82 5.74
CA VAL A 64 -4.04 -16.52 5.26
C VAL A 64 -4.26 -16.55 3.76
N ILE A 65 -3.28 -17.00 2.97
CA ILE A 65 -3.41 -17.03 1.51
C ILE A 65 -4.49 -18.01 1.04
N LYS A 66 -4.58 -19.18 1.67
CA LYS A 66 -5.65 -20.14 1.38
C LYS A 66 -7.03 -19.54 1.64
N ALA A 67 -7.18 -18.79 2.72
CA ALA A 67 -8.43 -18.14 3.07
C ALA A 67 -8.77 -16.99 2.11
N LEU A 68 -7.80 -16.11 1.83
CA LEU A 68 -7.97 -14.99 0.89
C LEU A 68 -8.40 -15.47 -0.49
N ARG A 69 -7.76 -16.50 -1.02
CA ARG A 69 -8.08 -17.06 -2.35
C ARG A 69 -9.50 -17.60 -2.47
N LYS A 70 -10.15 -18.02 -1.38
CA LYS A 70 -11.55 -18.47 -1.42
C LYS A 70 -12.53 -17.36 -1.82
N HIS A 71 -12.15 -16.12 -1.64
CA HIS A 71 -12.96 -14.97 -2.08
C HIS A 71 -12.82 -14.67 -3.56
N GLN A 72 -11.85 -15.25 -4.27
CA GLN A 72 -11.57 -15.03 -5.69
C GLN A 72 -11.49 -13.54 -6.07
N PRO A 73 -10.63 -12.75 -5.39
CA PRO A 73 -10.56 -11.33 -5.67
C PRO A 73 -10.06 -11.02 -7.09
N ASP A 74 -10.62 -9.97 -7.69
CA ASP A 74 -10.24 -9.48 -9.01
C ASP A 74 -8.85 -8.85 -9.00
N LEU A 75 -8.50 -8.18 -7.90
CA LEU A 75 -7.24 -7.48 -7.69
C LEU A 75 -6.59 -7.93 -6.39
N LEU A 76 -5.29 -8.17 -6.42
CA LEU A 76 -4.47 -8.34 -5.23
C LEU A 76 -3.69 -7.05 -4.93
N LEU A 77 -3.85 -6.50 -3.73
CA LEU A 77 -2.95 -5.49 -3.15
C LEU A 77 -2.00 -6.17 -2.17
N HIS A 78 -0.69 -6.11 -2.44
CA HIS A 78 0.32 -6.56 -1.47
C HIS A 78 1.01 -5.36 -0.84
N LEU A 79 0.95 -5.26 0.49
CA LEU A 79 1.40 -4.10 1.25
C LEU A 79 2.91 -4.13 1.57
N GLY A 80 3.69 -4.97 0.86
CA GLY A 80 5.13 -5.13 1.07
C GLY A 80 5.50 -6.23 2.07
N ASP A 81 6.81 -6.48 2.19
CA ASP A 81 7.39 -7.57 2.96
C ASP A 81 6.86 -8.95 2.51
N PHE A 82 7.12 -9.25 1.23
CA PHE A 82 6.84 -10.58 0.66
C PHE A 82 7.71 -11.65 1.30
N LEU A 83 8.95 -11.29 1.60
CA LEU A 83 10.06 -12.19 1.86
C LEU A 83 10.75 -11.90 3.19
N TYR A 84 10.93 -12.95 3.97
CA TYR A 84 11.75 -12.91 5.17
C TYR A 84 12.86 -13.93 5.04
N GLN A 85 14.10 -13.46 4.88
CA GLN A 85 15.26 -14.34 4.81
C GLN A 85 15.82 -14.62 6.19
N PRO A 86 16.41 -15.83 6.40
CA PRO A 86 17.23 -16.10 7.57
C PRO A 86 18.33 -15.04 7.74
N LYS A 87 18.77 -14.80 8.96
CA LYS A 87 19.80 -13.78 9.27
C LYS A 87 21.18 -14.08 8.69
N ILE A 88 21.32 -15.10 7.87
CA ILE A 88 22.58 -15.51 7.25
C ILE A 88 22.89 -14.59 6.06
N PHE A 89 24.09 -14.06 6.03
CA PHE A 89 24.60 -13.22 4.94
C PHE A 89 25.54 -14.01 4.02
N PRO A 90 25.69 -13.62 2.75
CA PRO A 90 25.08 -12.47 2.10
C PRO A 90 23.59 -12.69 1.81
N LYS A 91 22.83 -11.61 1.86
CA LYS A 91 21.41 -11.62 1.44
C LYS A 91 21.37 -11.69 -0.08
N THR A 92 20.96 -12.80 -0.60
CA THR A 92 20.69 -12.99 -2.03
C THR A 92 19.23 -13.31 -2.23
N CYS A 93 18.68 -12.94 -3.38
CA CYS A 93 17.34 -13.32 -3.75
C CYS A 93 17.34 -14.70 -4.44
N PRO A 94 17.05 -15.79 -3.73
CA PRO A 94 17.04 -17.13 -4.32
C PRO A 94 15.87 -17.30 -5.30
N GLU A 95 16.08 -17.95 -6.44
CA GLU A 95 15.05 -18.22 -7.44
C GLU A 95 13.83 -18.97 -6.86
N ARG A 96 14.03 -19.85 -5.88
CA ARG A 96 12.92 -20.53 -5.20
C ARG A 96 11.94 -19.57 -4.53
N TYR A 97 12.42 -18.40 -4.03
CA TYR A 97 11.54 -17.41 -3.42
C TYR A 97 10.74 -16.66 -4.49
N LEU A 98 11.37 -16.32 -5.61
CA LEU A 98 10.70 -15.69 -6.74
C LEU A 98 9.65 -16.61 -7.35
N HIS A 99 9.97 -17.91 -7.46
CA HIS A 99 9.01 -18.90 -7.89
C HIS A 99 7.80 -18.97 -6.95
N GLU A 100 8.04 -18.92 -5.63
CA GLU A 100 6.96 -18.90 -4.64
C GLU A 100 6.13 -17.61 -4.70
N VAL A 101 6.77 -16.44 -4.89
CA VAL A 101 6.08 -15.15 -5.14
C VAL A 101 5.18 -15.27 -6.36
N ARG A 102 5.72 -15.75 -7.49
CA ARG A 102 4.98 -15.89 -8.75
C ARG A 102 3.76 -16.79 -8.56
N LYS A 103 3.96 -18.00 -8.08
CA LYS A 103 2.89 -18.98 -7.84
C LYS A 103 1.83 -18.50 -6.86
N THR A 104 2.21 -17.65 -5.90
CA THR A 104 1.32 -17.23 -4.81
C THR A 104 0.59 -15.95 -5.12
N PHE A 105 1.27 -14.95 -5.67
CA PHE A 105 0.80 -13.58 -5.78
C PHE A 105 0.65 -13.07 -7.22
N VAL A 106 1.26 -13.77 -8.21
CA VAL A 106 1.22 -13.33 -9.61
C VAL A 106 0.22 -14.14 -10.42
N ASP A 107 0.47 -15.46 -10.53
CA ASP A 107 -0.30 -16.34 -11.40
C ASP A 107 -1.79 -16.44 -11.04
N PRO A 108 -2.20 -16.43 -9.77
CA PRO A 108 -3.60 -16.58 -9.40
C PRO A 108 -4.46 -15.33 -9.56
N PHE A 109 -3.85 -14.15 -9.83
CA PHE A 109 -4.58 -12.89 -9.86
C PHE A 109 -4.41 -12.19 -11.21
N GLN A 110 -5.54 -11.78 -11.80
CA GLN A 110 -5.53 -11.05 -13.05
C GLN A 110 -4.87 -9.68 -12.89
N PHE A 111 -5.27 -8.94 -11.85
CA PHE A 111 -4.69 -7.65 -11.51
C PHE A 111 -3.95 -7.74 -10.19
N LYS A 112 -2.84 -7.04 -10.10
CA LYS A 112 -2.00 -7.00 -8.90
C LYS A 112 -1.27 -5.66 -8.78
N LEU A 113 -1.17 -5.16 -7.57
CA LEU A 113 -0.44 -3.95 -7.22
C LEU A 113 0.39 -4.24 -5.97
N PHE A 114 1.69 -3.98 -6.05
CA PHE A 114 2.67 -4.34 -5.02
C PHE A 114 3.35 -3.10 -4.45
N ALA A 115 3.36 -2.96 -3.13
CA ALA A 115 4.18 -1.97 -2.45
C ALA A 115 5.51 -2.58 -2.01
N PRO A 116 6.63 -1.85 -2.08
CA PRO A 116 7.91 -2.34 -1.58
C PRO A 116 7.95 -2.32 -0.06
N GLY A 117 8.31 -3.47 0.55
CA GLY A 117 8.62 -3.57 1.97
C GLY A 117 10.12 -3.45 2.26
N ASP A 118 10.49 -3.13 3.51
CA ASP A 118 11.90 -2.97 3.87
C ASP A 118 12.68 -4.29 3.88
N ASN A 119 12.00 -5.42 3.96
CA ASN A 119 12.64 -6.73 3.79
C ASN A 119 12.83 -7.13 2.31
N ASP A 120 12.07 -6.55 1.39
CA ASP A 120 12.16 -6.83 -0.05
C ASP A 120 13.27 -6.04 -0.75
N LEU A 121 13.52 -4.82 -0.27
CA LEU A 121 14.50 -3.89 -0.84
C LEU A 121 15.95 -4.37 -0.68
N PRO A 122 16.90 -3.85 -1.47
CA PRO A 122 18.32 -4.15 -1.29
C PRO A 122 18.81 -3.82 0.12
N PRO A 123 19.67 -4.66 0.71
CA PRO A 123 20.25 -4.37 2.01
C PRO A 123 21.15 -3.13 1.94
N ASN A 124 21.08 -2.30 2.96
CA ASN A 124 21.97 -1.15 3.12
C ASN A 124 22.41 -1.02 4.58
N LYS A 125 23.31 -0.06 4.89
CA LYS A 125 23.84 0.14 6.26
C LYS A 125 22.74 0.40 7.29
N LYS A 126 21.66 1.09 6.90
CA LYS A 126 20.53 1.40 7.80
C LYS A 126 19.49 0.28 7.86
N LYS A 127 19.39 -0.53 6.80
CA LYS A 127 18.43 -1.63 6.64
C LYS A 127 19.16 -2.92 6.18
N PRO A 128 19.92 -3.57 7.06
CA PRO A 128 20.71 -4.75 6.69
C PRO A 128 19.86 -6.01 6.43
N LYS A 129 18.56 -5.94 6.66
CA LYS A 129 17.63 -7.08 6.51
C LYS A 129 17.09 -7.26 5.11
N GLY A 130 17.23 -6.28 4.25
CA GLY A 130 16.69 -6.32 2.89
C GLY A 130 17.16 -7.54 2.11
N SER A 131 16.28 -8.14 1.32
CA SER A 131 16.56 -9.32 0.52
C SER A 131 17.18 -9.02 -0.84
N GLY A 132 16.97 -7.80 -1.35
CA GLY A 132 17.31 -7.45 -2.73
C GLY A 132 16.40 -8.10 -3.77
N CYS A 133 15.27 -8.66 -3.36
CA CYS A 133 14.35 -9.31 -4.30
C CYS A 133 13.45 -8.32 -5.03
N TRP A 134 13.29 -7.10 -4.51
CA TRP A 134 12.32 -6.14 -5.05
C TRP A 134 12.51 -5.87 -6.56
N GLU A 135 13.73 -5.68 -7.02
CA GLU A 135 14.01 -5.44 -8.44
C GLU A 135 13.53 -6.56 -9.37
N LYS A 136 13.34 -7.77 -8.84
CA LYS A 136 12.80 -8.91 -9.58
C LYS A 136 11.31 -9.11 -9.35
N ILE A 137 10.75 -8.62 -8.24
CA ILE A 137 9.33 -8.69 -7.89
C ILE A 137 8.55 -7.55 -8.57
N ASP A 138 9.09 -6.34 -8.58
CA ASP A 138 8.48 -5.15 -9.16
C ASP A 138 8.00 -5.37 -10.61
N PRO A 139 8.81 -5.95 -11.52
CA PRO A 139 8.37 -6.23 -12.88
C PRO A 139 7.26 -7.29 -13.01
N MET A 140 6.93 -7.99 -11.94
CA MET A 140 5.82 -8.97 -11.92
C MET A 140 4.45 -8.30 -11.74
N ASP A 141 4.43 -7.04 -11.32
CA ASP A 141 3.23 -6.21 -11.28
C ASP A 141 2.92 -5.67 -12.68
N ASN A 142 1.82 -6.10 -13.26
CA ASN A 142 1.42 -5.72 -14.61
C ASN A 142 0.27 -4.70 -14.64
N SER A 143 -0.16 -4.21 -13.50
CA SER A 143 -1.29 -3.27 -13.38
C SER A 143 -0.83 -1.86 -13.00
N PHE A 144 0.47 -1.65 -13.00
CA PHE A 144 1.11 -0.51 -12.38
C PHE A 144 1.80 0.39 -13.39
N ASP A 145 1.41 1.65 -13.42
CA ASP A 145 2.07 2.69 -14.21
C ASP A 145 3.19 3.31 -13.40
N SER A 146 4.43 3.02 -13.76
CA SER A 146 5.58 3.68 -13.16
C SER A 146 5.53 5.18 -13.40
N TYR A 147 5.64 5.99 -12.36
CA TYR A 147 5.81 7.42 -12.49
C TYR A 147 7.28 7.81 -12.32
N PRO A 148 7.93 8.31 -13.36
CA PRO A 148 9.30 8.79 -13.23
C PRO A 148 9.31 10.04 -12.34
N THR A 149 9.69 9.88 -11.09
CA THR A 149 9.98 11.03 -10.24
C THR A 149 11.39 11.48 -10.54
N SER A 150 11.52 12.64 -11.15
CA SER A 150 12.78 13.36 -11.39
C SER A 150 14.00 12.58 -11.91
N THR A 151 14.70 13.17 -12.77
CA THR A 151 15.83 12.82 -13.64
C THR A 151 17.04 12.13 -12.98
N HIS A 152 17.06 11.76 -11.71
CA HIS A 152 18.28 11.32 -11.03
C HIS A 152 18.23 10.03 -10.20
N GLU A 153 17.08 9.35 -10.08
CA GLU A 153 17.03 8.07 -9.41
C GLU A 153 16.35 6.98 -10.25
N PRO A 154 17.04 5.91 -10.55
CA PRO A 154 16.61 4.97 -11.60
C PRO A 154 15.34 4.16 -11.28
N ARG A 155 14.77 4.22 -10.08
CA ARG A 155 13.48 3.58 -9.76
C ARG A 155 12.95 4.11 -8.44
N THR A 156 11.79 4.73 -8.46
CA THR A 156 11.11 5.17 -7.24
C THR A 156 10.26 4.08 -6.64
N TYR A 157 9.92 3.04 -7.39
CA TYR A 157 8.97 2.01 -7.00
C TYR A 157 7.60 2.59 -6.61
N GLU A 158 7.19 3.63 -7.30
CA GLU A 158 5.95 4.35 -7.08
C GLU A 158 5.16 4.44 -8.37
N GLY A 159 3.84 4.51 -8.27
CA GLY A 159 3.00 4.68 -9.43
C GLY A 159 1.52 4.69 -9.11
N THR A 160 0.70 4.72 -10.16
CA THR A 160 -0.74 4.79 -10.05
C THR A 160 -1.40 3.82 -11.02
N ALA A 161 -2.60 3.36 -10.68
CA ALA A 161 -3.45 2.60 -11.57
C ALA A 161 -4.92 3.02 -11.38
N ILE A 162 -5.68 3.01 -12.47
CA ILE A 162 -7.14 3.13 -12.42
C ILE A 162 -7.73 1.78 -12.77
N ILE A 163 -8.41 1.16 -11.82
CA ILE A 163 -9.05 -0.14 -11.99
C ILE A 163 -10.51 0.00 -11.58
N ALA A 164 -11.43 -0.23 -12.49
CA ALA A 164 -12.86 0.01 -12.30
C ALA A 164 -13.14 1.42 -11.75
N ASN A 165 -13.85 1.53 -10.63
CA ASN A 165 -14.23 2.80 -10.00
C ASN A 165 -13.17 3.33 -9.02
N SER A 166 -11.91 2.86 -9.12
CA SER A 166 -10.89 3.15 -8.11
C SER A 166 -9.59 3.64 -8.72
N PHE A 167 -9.01 4.65 -8.09
CA PHE A 167 -7.67 5.14 -8.31
C PHE A 167 -6.77 4.64 -7.18
N PHE A 168 -5.79 3.86 -7.53
CA PHE A 168 -4.77 3.37 -6.62
C PHE A 168 -3.46 4.14 -6.80
N ALA A 169 -2.80 4.48 -5.70
CA ALA A 169 -1.45 5.02 -5.71
C ALA A 169 -0.56 4.18 -4.80
N ILE A 170 0.53 3.65 -5.35
CA ILE A 170 1.54 2.92 -4.60
C ILE A 170 2.70 3.86 -4.29
N LEU A 171 3.08 3.97 -3.02
CA LEU A 171 4.15 4.84 -2.54
C LEU A 171 5.27 4.04 -1.89
N ASN A 172 6.49 4.49 -2.11
CA ASN A 172 7.68 3.96 -1.44
C ASN A 172 7.98 4.77 -0.18
N THR A 173 8.15 4.08 0.94
CA THR A 173 8.52 4.69 2.23
C THR A 173 10.02 4.62 2.52
N TYR A 174 10.86 4.11 1.61
CA TYR A 174 12.27 3.82 1.81
C TYR A 174 13.19 4.32 0.68
N PRO A 175 13.59 5.61 0.69
CA PRO A 175 13.24 6.68 1.62
C PRO A 175 11.91 7.35 1.27
N TRP A 176 11.24 7.89 2.27
CA TRP A 176 10.05 8.70 2.03
C TRP A 176 10.40 9.98 1.27
N LYS A 177 9.61 10.27 0.25
CA LYS A 177 9.61 11.54 -0.51
C LYS A 177 8.19 12.08 -0.55
N ASP A 178 8.03 13.39 -0.40
CA ASP A 178 6.69 14.00 -0.46
C ASP A 178 6.08 13.81 -1.85
N PRO A 179 4.96 13.09 -1.96
CA PRO A 179 4.37 12.81 -3.26
C PRO A 179 3.49 13.96 -3.79
N LYS A 180 3.34 15.05 -3.06
CA LYS A 180 2.39 16.13 -3.33
C LYS A 180 2.47 16.66 -4.76
N LEU A 181 3.66 16.88 -5.29
CA LEU A 181 3.84 17.49 -6.59
C LEU A 181 3.36 16.60 -7.75
N TRP A 182 3.62 15.32 -7.68
CA TRP A 182 3.25 14.40 -8.75
C TRP A 182 1.90 13.71 -8.53
N LEU A 183 1.59 13.35 -7.29
CA LEU A 183 0.37 12.62 -6.95
C LEU A 183 -0.84 13.55 -6.75
N GLY A 184 -0.64 14.76 -6.20
CA GLY A 184 -1.71 15.69 -5.91
C GLY A 184 -2.62 16.00 -7.10
N PRO A 185 -2.09 16.38 -8.27
CA PRO A 185 -2.90 16.59 -9.48
C PRO A 185 -3.68 15.35 -9.91
N ARG A 186 -3.11 14.14 -9.74
CA ARG A 186 -3.73 12.86 -10.12
C ARG A 186 -4.88 12.51 -9.20
N ILE A 187 -4.71 12.63 -7.89
CA ILE A 187 -5.81 12.44 -6.91
C ILE A 187 -6.94 13.45 -7.17
N LYS A 188 -6.60 14.71 -7.42
CA LYS A 188 -7.61 15.73 -7.75
C LYS A 188 -8.40 15.37 -9.02
N LYS A 189 -7.73 14.85 -10.05
CA LYS A 189 -8.38 14.36 -11.27
C LYS A 189 -9.28 13.16 -10.96
N ALA A 190 -8.78 12.17 -10.23
CA ALA A 190 -9.54 10.99 -9.84
C ALA A 190 -10.81 11.34 -9.05
N LYS A 191 -10.70 12.25 -8.09
CA LYS A 191 -11.86 12.75 -7.32
C LYS A 191 -12.89 13.45 -8.21
N LYS A 192 -12.47 14.27 -9.18
CA LYS A 192 -13.38 14.88 -10.15
C LYS A 192 -14.11 13.86 -11.02
N GLN A 193 -13.51 12.71 -11.24
CA GLN A 193 -14.12 11.58 -11.96
C GLN A 193 -15.01 10.70 -11.07
N GLY A 194 -15.16 11.04 -9.79
CA GLY A 194 -15.94 10.25 -8.83
C GLY A 194 -15.25 8.98 -8.32
N LEU A 195 -13.99 8.73 -8.71
CA LEU A 195 -13.26 7.52 -8.33
C LEU A 195 -13.00 7.46 -6.82
N TRP A 196 -12.98 6.27 -6.27
CA TRP A 196 -12.43 6.00 -4.94
C TRP A 196 -10.91 6.17 -4.98
N THR A 197 -10.34 6.89 -4.02
CA THR A 197 -8.91 7.19 -3.98
C THR A 197 -8.24 6.43 -2.85
N ILE A 198 -7.37 5.48 -3.22
CA ILE A 198 -6.73 4.55 -2.29
C ILE A 198 -5.22 4.68 -2.42
N ILE A 199 -4.54 4.96 -1.30
CA ILE A 199 -3.07 4.98 -1.22
C ILE A 199 -2.60 3.73 -0.51
N VAL A 200 -1.55 3.13 -1.06
CA VAL A 200 -0.91 1.92 -0.53
C VAL A 200 0.56 2.19 -0.29
N LEU A 201 1.05 1.86 0.89
CA LEU A 201 2.46 2.00 1.28
C LEU A 201 2.80 0.95 2.34
N HIS A 202 4.09 0.65 2.52
CA HIS A 202 4.45 -0.38 3.50
C HIS A 202 4.52 0.16 4.92
N GLU A 203 5.36 1.18 5.20
CA GLU A 203 5.49 1.72 6.55
C GLU A 203 4.29 2.58 6.93
N PRO A 204 3.53 2.25 7.99
CA PRO A 204 2.31 2.96 8.34
C PRO A 204 2.60 4.40 8.77
N PRO A 205 1.88 5.38 8.22
CA PRO A 205 1.97 6.78 8.68
C PRO A 205 1.33 6.97 10.07
N MET A 206 0.45 6.04 10.45
CA MET A 206 -0.29 6.05 11.70
C MET A 206 -0.34 4.64 12.29
N THR A 207 0.08 4.49 13.55
CA THR A 207 0.06 3.18 14.25
C THR A 207 0.26 3.36 15.75
N THR A 208 -0.32 2.47 16.55
CA THR A 208 -0.03 2.34 17.98
C THR A 208 0.95 1.21 18.29
N ALA A 209 1.35 0.43 17.27
CA ALA A 209 2.22 -0.72 17.45
C ALA A 209 3.68 -0.32 17.73
N TRP A 210 4.24 0.56 16.90
CA TRP A 210 5.62 1.03 17.06
C TRP A 210 5.75 2.43 16.50
N TYR A 211 5.41 3.40 17.31
CA TYR A 211 5.37 4.81 16.90
C TYR A 211 6.77 5.37 16.61
N LEU A 212 6.85 6.22 15.59
CA LEU A 212 8.03 6.97 15.19
C LEU A 212 7.63 8.40 14.80
N GLU A 213 8.19 9.41 15.42
CA GLU A 213 7.89 10.84 15.18
C GLU A 213 8.00 11.26 13.70
N LYS A 214 8.94 10.67 12.96
CA LYS A 214 9.06 10.93 11.50
C LYS A 214 7.76 10.64 10.72
N ARG A 215 6.85 9.85 11.27
CA ARG A 215 5.57 9.51 10.65
C ARG A 215 4.57 10.66 10.67
N ASP A 216 4.72 11.63 11.57
CA ASP A 216 3.84 12.79 11.64
C ASP A 216 3.91 13.62 10.36
N THR A 217 5.11 13.77 9.78
CA THR A 217 5.28 14.44 8.49
C THR A 217 4.59 13.68 7.37
N VAL A 218 4.77 12.35 7.33
CA VAL A 218 4.12 11.49 6.33
C VAL A 218 2.61 11.57 6.46
N LEU A 219 2.08 11.47 7.68
CA LEU A 219 0.66 11.57 7.98
C LEU A 219 0.06 12.89 7.47
N LYS A 220 0.68 14.03 7.83
CA LYS A 220 0.23 15.35 7.39
C LYS A 220 0.19 15.48 5.86
N GLN A 221 1.24 15.02 5.18
CA GLN A 221 1.32 15.08 3.73
C GLN A 221 0.25 14.21 3.05
N LEU A 222 -0.01 13.01 3.55
CA LEU A 222 -1.05 12.13 3.01
C LEU A 222 -2.46 12.68 3.25
N ILE A 223 -2.75 13.21 4.43
CA ILE A 223 -4.06 13.81 4.72
C ILE A 223 -4.31 15.05 3.84
N GLN A 224 -3.28 15.85 3.54
CA GLN A 224 -3.40 16.98 2.61
C GLN A 224 -3.76 16.56 1.18
N LEU A 225 -3.37 15.37 0.75
CA LEU A 225 -3.83 14.78 -0.50
C LEU A 225 -5.30 14.34 -0.43
N GLY A 226 -5.77 14.00 0.77
CA GLY A 226 -7.12 13.63 1.11
C GLY A 226 -7.63 12.37 0.42
N PRO A 227 -6.89 11.25 0.40
CA PRO A 227 -7.43 9.99 -0.10
C PRO A 227 -8.60 9.52 0.75
N ASP A 228 -9.46 8.66 0.20
CA ASP A 228 -10.54 8.05 0.96
C ASP A 228 -10.01 6.98 1.93
N LEU A 229 -8.98 6.24 1.51
CA LEU A 229 -8.40 5.13 2.26
C LEU A 229 -6.87 5.10 2.10
N VAL A 230 -6.16 4.84 3.20
CA VAL A 230 -4.71 4.54 3.22
C VAL A 230 -4.51 3.16 3.83
N LEU A 231 -3.86 2.27 3.08
CA LEU A 231 -3.52 0.90 3.49
C LEU A 231 -2.02 0.78 3.71
N SER A 232 -1.61 0.14 4.80
CA SER A 232 -0.20 -0.07 5.12
C SER A 232 0.06 -1.41 5.78
N GLY A 233 1.32 -1.87 5.72
CA GLY A 233 1.83 -3.09 6.35
C GLY A 233 2.81 -2.81 7.49
N ASN A 234 3.94 -3.52 7.51
CA ASN A 234 5.11 -3.40 8.39
C ASN A 234 4.86 -3.71 9.88
N GLN A 235 3.73 -3.33 10.43
CA GLN A 235 3.35 -3.72 11.78
C GLN A 235 2.55 -5.01 11.69
N HIS A 236 3.09 -6.08 12.30
CA HIS A 236 2.49 -7.42 12.21
C HIS A 236 1.29 -7.53 13.13
N SER A 237 0.32 -6.67 12.93
CA SER A 237 -0.92 -6.52 13.67
C SER A 237 -1.98 -5.90 12.77
N TYR A 238 -3.20 -5.83 13.25
CA TYR A 238 -4.28 -5.07 12.63
C TYR A 238 -4.55 -3.81 13.42
N GLU A 239 -4.68 -2.67 12.74
CA GLU A 239 -5.18 -1.43 13.32
C GLU A 239 -6.06 -0.72 12.29
N ARG A 240 -7.19 -0.20 12.73
CA ARG A 240 -8.01 0.74 11.96
C ARG A 240 -8.27 1.98 12.78
N PHE A 241 -8.09 3.12 12.15
CA PHE A 241 -8.37 4.42 12.72
C PHE A 241 -9.71 4.93 12.19
N HIS A 242 -10.37 5.77 12.96
CA HIS A 242 -11.53 6.51 12.51
C HIS A 242 -11.20 7.38 11.29
N GLN A 243 -12.21 7.93 10.65
CA GLN A 243 -11.99 8.85 9.52
C GLN A 243 -11.42 10.16 10.06
N ILE A 244 -10.18 10.49 9.68
CA ILE A 244 -9.43 11.61 10.27
C ILE A 244 -9.25 12.75 9.29
N GLY A 245 -9.34 13.97 9.81
CA GLY A 245 -9.03 15.22 9.11
C GLY A 245 -7.59 15.68 9.30
N VAL A 246 -7.29 16.87 8.80
CA VAL A 246 -5.96 17.47 8.92
C VAL A 246 -5.64 17.76 10.39
N PRO A 247 -4.49 17.30 10.92
CA PRO A 247 -4.07 17.59 12.28
C PRO A 247 -3.99 19.09 12.55
N ASN A 248 -4.48 19.51 13.71
CA ASN A 248 -4.44 20.89 14.16
C ASN A 248 -3.01 21.31 14.56
N PRO A 249 -2.73 22.62 14.64
CA PRO A 249 -1.42 23.13 15.08
C PRO A 249 -1.03 22.69 16.51
N ASP A 250 -1.99 22.45 17.39
CA ASP A 250 -1.78 21.94 18.76
C ASP A 250 -1.48 20.44 18.83
N GLY A 251 -1.45 19.77 17.67
CA GLY A 251 -1.18 18.33 17.55
C GLY A 251 -2.40 17.45 17.77
N SER A 252 -3.57 18.00 18.03
CA SER A 252 -4.82 17.22 18.05
C SER A 252 -5.20 16.78 16.63
N ILE A 253 -5.83 15.60 16.53
CA ILE A 253 -6.23 15.02 15.25
C ILE A 253 -7.77 15.00 15.22
N PRO A 254 -8.41 15.85 14.40
CA PRO A 254 -9.86 15.81 14.26
C PRO A 254 -10.28 14.51 13.57
N TYR A 255 -11.35 13.90 14.03
CA TYR A 255 -11.87 12.66 13.45
C TYR A 255 -13.39 12.54 13.57
N VAL A 256 -13.97 11.79 12.65
CA VAL A 256 -15.38 11.38 12.69
C VAL A 256 -15.44 10.00 13.30
N SER A 257 -15.94 9.91 14.53
CA SER A 257 -16.14 8.64 15.23
C SER A 257 -17.33 7.90 14.66
N SER A 258 -17.21 6.59 14.52
CA SER A 258 -18.32 5.71 14.14
C SER A 258 -18.18 4.35 14.81
N GLU A 259 -19.09 4.03 15.70
CA GLU A 259 -19.16 2.72 16.37
C GLU A 259 -19.53 1.60 15.39
N THR A 260 -20.34 1.93 14.39
CA THR A 260 -20.79 0.98 13.36
C THR A 260 -19.85 0.88 12.17
N GLY A 261 -18.80 1.73 12.11
CA GLY A 261 -17.88 1.78 10.98
C GLY A 261 -18.49 2.42 9.72
N ASN A 262 -19.55 3.22 9.84
CA ASN A 262 -20.15 3.92 8.71
C ASN A 262 -19.60 5.34 8.60
N TYR A 263 -19.10 5.68 7.41
CA TYR A 263 -18.46 6.97 7.12
C TYR A 263 -18.99 7.53 5.80
N SER A 264 -18.84 8.85 5.61
CA SER A 264 -19.17 9.56 4.38
C SER A 264 -17.92 9.90 3.58
N LYS A 265 -18.01 9.81 2.26
CA LYS A 265 -16.90 10.19 1.37
C LYS A 265 -16.69 11.70 1.44
N GLY A 266 -15.44 12.09 1.72
CA GLY A 266 -15.05 13.51 1.80
C GLY A 266 -14.85 14.04 3.22
N ASP A 267 -15.32 13.34 4.26
CA ASP A 267 -15.18 13.80 5.66
C ASP A 267 -13.78 13.54 6.24
N GLY A 268 -12.89 12.92 5.48
CA GLY A 268 -11.51 12.66 5.89
C GLY A 268 -10.97 11.37 5.28
N THR A 269 -9.88 10.87 5.85
CA THR A 269 -9.14 9.68 5.41
C THR A 269 -9.22 8.58 6.45
N ILE A 270 -9.52 7.35 6.06
CA ILE A 270 -9.42 6.18 6.91
C ILE A 270 -8.02 5.57 6.74
N PHE A 271 -7.34 5.28 7.85
CA PHE A 271 -6.05 4.59 7.85
C PHE A 271 -6.21 3.18 8.40
N VAL A 272 -5.62 2.22 7.69
CA VAL A 272 -5.62 0.81 8.09
C VAL A 272 -4.20 0.26 8.03
N VAL A 273 -3.77 -0.37 9.11
CA VAL A 273 -2.54 -1.16 9.19
C VAL A 273 -2.91 -2.63 9.11
N SER A 274 -2.35 -3.35 8.15
CA SER A 274 -2.69 -4.75 7.87
C SER A 274 -1.44 -5.57 7.54
N GLY A 275 -0.60 -5.79 8.56
CA GLY A 275 0.63 -6.58 8.45
C GLY A 275 0.52 -8.00 9.00
N GLY A 276 -0.67 -8.57 9.07
CA GLY A 276 -0.90 -9.91 9.61
C GLY A 276 -0.94 -11.03 8.57
N GLY A 277 -0.31 -10.85 7.42
CA GLY A 277 -0.34 -11.79 6.28
C GLY A 277 0.38 -13.12 6.50
N GLY A 278 0.96 -13.34 7.67
CA GLY A 278 1.60 -14.60 8.03
C GLY A 278 2.93 -14.47 8.72
N ALA A 279 3.57 -13.33 8.69
CA ALA A 279 4.75 -13.05 9.52
C ALA A 279 4.37 -13.13 11.02
N TYR A 280 5.39 -13.35 11.89
CA TYR A 280 5.12 -13.44 13.32
C TYR A 280 4.52 -12.15 13.86
N LEU A 281 3.50 -12.28 14.70
CA LEU A 281 2.82 -11.14 15.30
C LEU A 281 3.76 -10.39 16.26
N LYS A 282 3.66 -9.05 16.26
CA LYS A 282 4.44 -8.17 17.13
C LYS A 282 3.51 -7.45 18.07
N PRO A 283 3.69 -7.60 19.40
CA PRO A 283 2.90 -6.87 20.38
C PRO A 283 3.00 -5.36 20.22
N PHE A 284 1.96 -4.63 20.59
CA PHE A 284 1.92 -3.18 20.59
C PHE A 284 2.91 -2.58 21.60
N ALA A 285 3.45 -1.40 21.32
CA ALA A 285 4.49 -0.78 22.14
C ALA A 285 4.03 -0.49 23.58
N ASP A 286 2.79 -0.07 23.77
CA ASP A 286 2.17 0.16 25.06
C ASP A 286 2.05 -1.14 25.88
N GLN A 287 1.69 -2.25 25.22
CA GLN A 287 1.65 -3.57 25.85
C GLN A 287 3.03 -4.09 26.27
N GLN A 288 4.09 -3.62 25.61
CA GLN A 288 5.47 -3.99 25.91
C GLN A 288 6.17 -3.03 26.87
N GLY A 289 5.50 -1.98 27.32
CA GLY A 289 6.09 -0.93 28.16
C GLY A 289 7.15 -0.08 27.48
N PHE A 290 7.20 -0.03 26.17
CA PHE A 290 8.15 0.78 25.39
C PHE A 290 7.69 2.24 25.29
N LYS A 291 7.81 3.00 26.37
CA LYS A 291 7.36 4.41 26.45
C LYS A 291 7.77 5.28 25.25
N LYS A 292 9.04 5.16 24.80
CA LYS A 292 9.56 5.93 23.67
C LYS A 292 8.97 5.53 22.29
N ARG A 293 8.20 4.43 22.23
CA ARG A 293 7.59 3.90 21.00
C ARG A 293 6.08 3.77 21.13
N THR A 294 5.55 4.14 22.26
CA THR A 294 4.11 4.27 22.48
C THR A 294 3.62 5.51 21.76
N ALA A 295 2.57 5.40 20.99
CA ALA A 295 1.97 6.52 20.28
C ALA A 295 1.46 7.59 21.26
N PRO A 296 1.47 8.87 20.89
CA PRO A 296 0.88 9.93 21.70
C PRO A 296 -0.64 9.78 21.78
N LYS A 297 -1.23 10.36 22.82
CA LYS A 297 -2.69 10.29 23.06
C LYS A 297 -3.55 10.63 21.85
N PRO A 298 -3.28 11.70 21.06
CA PRO A 298 -4.09 12.03 19.89
C PRO A 298 -4.18 10.88 18.85
N VAL A 299 -3.15 10.06 18.72
CA VAL A 299 -3.19 8.88 17.83
C VAL A 299 -4.10 7.80 18.42
N PHE A 300 -4.02 7.55 19.73
CA PHE A 300 -4.92 6.59 20.41
C PHE A 300 -6.37 7.03 20.37
N ASP A 301 -6.66 8.31 20.50
CA ASP A 301 -8.01 8.86 20.46
C ASP A 301 -8.72 8.58 19.13
N THR A 302 -7.96 8.46 18.04
CA THR A 302 -8.48 8.14 16.71
C THR A 302 -8.56 6.63 16.42
N LEU A 303 -8.08 5.78 17.34
CA LEU A 303 -8.06 4.33 17.14
C LEU A 303 -9.47 3.75 17.24
N ALA A 304 -9.96 3.16 16.16
CA ALA A 304 -11.27 2.51 16.13
C ALA A 304 -11.20 1.01 16.49
N LYS A 305 -10.15 0.31 16.05
CA LYS A 305 -9.99 -1.13 16.26
C LYS A 305 -8.53 -1.53 16.19
N ARG A 306 -8.09 -2.47 17.01
CA ARG A 306 -6.78 -3.13 16.86
C ARG A 306 -6.80 -4.56 17.36
N ALA A 307 -5.92 -5.41 16.81
CA ALA A 307 -5.79 -6.81 17.19
C ALA A 307 -4.42 -7.39 16.85
N LEU A 308 -3.98 -8.38 17.63
CA LEU A 308 -2.82 -9.22 17.34
C LEU A 308 -3.29 -10.53 16.72
N MET A 309 -3.39 -10.60 15.41
CA MET A 309 -3.95 -11.75 14.71
C MET A 309 -3.35 -11.89 13.30
N ASN A 310 -3.30 -13.12 12.79
CA ASN A 310 -3.15 -13.33 11.34
C ASN A 310 -4.46 -12.91 10.66
N HIS A 311 -4.36 -12.19 9.54
CA HIS A 311 -5.53 -11.66 8.86
C HIS A 311 -5.25 -11.23 7.42
N TYR A 312 -6.32 -10.97 6.71
CA TYR A 312 -6.35 -10.29 5.41
C TYR A 312 -7.59 -9.41 5.34
N LEU A 313 -7.63 -8.50 4.37
CA LEU A 313 -8.82 -7.71 4.10
C LEU A 313 -9.42 -8.07 2.75
N ILE A 314 -10.73 -7.90 2.64
CA ILE A 314 -11.46 -7.84 1.37
C ILE A 314 -12.09 -6.46 1.27
N LEU A 315 -11.79 -5.75 0.17
CA LEU A 315 -12.49 -4.53 -0.19
C LEU A 315 -13.51 -4.84 -1.27
N GLU A 316 -14.72 -4.38 -1.08
CA GLU A 316 -15.80 -4.41 -2.06
C GLU A 316 -16.06 -2.96 -2.51
N ILE A 317 -15.68 -2.64 -3.76
CA ILE A 317 -15.69 -1.26 -4.25
C ILE A 317 -16.70 -1.13 -5.39
N GLY A 318 -17.87 -0.61 -5.05
CA GLY A 318 -18.91 -0.24 -6.01
C GLY A 318 -18.87 1.25 -6.36
N GLN A 319 -19.86 1.71 -7.11
CA GLN A 319 -19.96 3.14 -7.48
C GLN A 319 -20.25 4.01 -6.25
N GLU A 320 -21.23 3.63 -5.43
CA GLU A 320 -21.72 4.44 -4.32
C GLU A 320 -21.08 4.09 -2.96
N LYS A 321 -20.39 2.97 -2.88
CA LYS A 321 -19.88 2.44 -1.62
C LYS A 321 -18.55 1.71 -1.78
N LEU A 322 -17.61 2.01 -0.88
CA LEU A 322 -16.44 1.20 -0.58
C LEU A 322 -16.66 0.53 0.77
N GLN A 323 -16.60 -0.79 0.83
CA GLN A 323 -16.71 -1.56 2.06
C GLN A 323 -15.43 -2.37 2.26
N ALA A 324 -14.93 -2.42 3.49
CA ALA A 324 -13.82 -3.28 3.89
C ALA A 324 -14.26 -4.26 4.96
N THR A 325 -13.87 -5.52 4.81
CA THR A 325 -14.04 -6.55 5.83
C THR A 325 -12.69 -7.16 6.15
N THR A 326 -12.28 -7.12 7.40
CA THR A 326 -11.08 -7.78 7.90
C THR A 326 -11.45 -9.17 8.40
N TYR A 327 -10.77 -10.17 7.88
CA TYR A 327 -10.95 -11.57 8.26
C TYR A 327 -9.80 -12.02 9.15
N ARG A 328 -10.12 -12.40 10.38
CA ARG A 328 -9.21 -13.04 11.31
C ARG A 328 -9.01 -14.49 10.90
N VAL A 329 -7.77 -14.96 10.94
CA VAL A 329 -7.38 -16.34 10.63
C VAL A 329 -6.75 -16.94 11.88
N CYS A 330 -7.50 -17.81 12.56
CA CYS A 330 -7.03 -18.54 13.73
C CYS A 330 -6.52 -19.91 13.33
N LEU A 331 -5.25 -20.17 13.64
CA LEU A 331 -4.56 -21.41 13.37
C LEU A 331 -4.81 -22.42 14.50
N GLU A 332 -4.56 -23.70 14.22
CA GLU A 332 -4.53 -24.72 15.24
C GLU A 332 -3.56 -24.37 16.39
N LYS A 333 -3.90 -24.75 17.60
CA LYS A 333 -3.19 -24.37 18.84
C LYS A 333 -1.67 -24.46 18.77
N ASN A 334 -1.14 -25.41 18.03
CA ASN A 334 0.29 -25.69 17.94
C ASN A 334 1.06 -24.80 16.98
N THR A 335 0.38 -24.03 16.13
CA THR A 335 0.99 -23.21 15.06
C THR A 335 1.05 -21.74 15.40
N THR A 336 0.22 -21.27 16.33
CA THR A 336 0.30 -19.91 16.91
C THR A 336 1.06 -19.87 18.22
N ASP A 337 1.66 -20.99 18.62
CA ASP A 337 2.40 -21.09 19.85
C ASP A 337 3.47 -19.98 19.93
N LYS A 338 3.51 -19.28 21.03
CA LYS A 338 4.54 -18.32 21.42
C LYS A 338 5.97 -18.85 21.20
N LYS A 339 6.17 -20.17 21.17
CA LYS A 339 7.45 -20.83 20.84
C LYS A 339 7.86 -20.70 19.37
N ASN A 340 6.92 -20.61 18.44
CA ASN A 340 7.20 -20.49 17.01
C ASN A 340 7.26 -19.04 16.51
N SER A 341 6.73 -18.10 17.30
CA SER A 341 6.96 -16.68 17.08
C SER A 341 8.31 -16.31 17.68
N ARG A 342 9.00 -15.30 17.17
CA ARG A 342 10.18 -14.72 17.83
C ARG A 342 9.85 -14.08 19.19
N TRP A 343 8.80 -14.54 19.81
CA TRP A 343 8.40 -14.27 21.16
C TRP A 343 9.56 -14.65 22.08
N LYS A 344 10.12 -13.69 22.76
CA LYS A 344 11.21 -13.94 23.68
C LYS A 344 10.62 -14.39 25.00
N PRO A 345 10.62 -15.69 25.30
CA PRO A 345 10.05 -16.23 26.54
C PRO A 345 10.77 -15.73 27.81
N ASP A 346 11.98 -15.19 27.65
CA ASP A 346 12.78 -14.54 28.70
C ASP A 346 12.31 -13.12 29.07
N LYS A 347 11.29 -12.57 28.38
CA LYS A 347 10.69 -11.29 28.71
C LYS A 347 9.28 -11.49 29.34
N PRO A 348 9.17 -11.42 30.67
CA PRO A 348 7.91 -11.70 31.39
C PRO A 348 6.71 -10.91 30.85
N MET A 349 6.93 -9.64 30.44
CA MET A 349 5.89 -8.78 29.88
C MET A 349 5.25 -9.35 28.61
N TRP A 350 5.96 -10.15 27.82
CA TRP A 350 5.42 -10.75 26.61
C TRP A 350 4.52 -11.94 26.90
N ASN A 351 4.73 -12.60 28.04
CA ASN A 351 3.91 -13.75 28.46
C ASN A 351 2.50 -13.34 28.87
N SER A 352 2.32 -12.08 29.30
CA SER A 352 1.00 -11.54 29.65
C SER A 352 0.19 -11.03 28.45
N ILE A 353 0.81 -10.91 27.27
CA ILE A 353 0.13 -10.41 26.07
C ILE A 353 -0.68 -11.53 25.45
N LYS A 354 -1.98 -11.32 25.35
CA LYS A 354 -2.93 -12.25 24.74
C LYS A 354 -3.01 -12.03 23.23
N LEU A 355 -2.93 -13.11 22.46
CA LEU A 355 -3.26 -13.09 21.03
C LEU A 355 -4.77 -13.15 20.87
N ASP A 356 -5.30 -12.49 19.84
CA ASP A 356 -6.75 -12.45 19.63
C ASP A 356 -7.38 -13.80 19.25
N CYS A 357 -6.54 -14.76 18.84
CA CYS A 357 -6.97 -16.14 18.60
C CYS A 357 -6.91 -17.04 19.84
N GLU A 358 -6.38 -16.59 20.98
CA GLU A 358 -6.34 -17.42 22.18
C GLU A 358 -7.75 -17.70 22.71
N GLY A 359 -8.11 -18.98 22.77
CA GLY A 359 -9.45 -19.41 23.19
C GLY A 359 -10.54 -19.28 22.13
N GLN A 360 -10.17 -18.95 20.88
CA GLN A 360 -11.07 -18.96 19.73
C GLN A 360 -11.00 -20.30 18.99
N GLU A 361 -12.05 -20.60 18.25
CA GLU A 361 -12.04 -21.74 17.34
C GLU A 361 -11.08 -21.51 16.18
N THR A 362 -10.48 -22.60 15.71
CA THR A 362 -9.67 -22.61 14.48
C THR A 362 -10.53 -22.23 13.28
N GLY A 363 -10.06 -21.34 12.44
CA GLY A 363 -10.78 -21.00 11.22
C GLY A 363 -10.70 -19.52 10.83
N VAL A 364 -11.61 -19.12 10.00
CA VAL A 364 -11.69 -17.77 9.43
C VAL A 364 -12.99 -17.12 9.87
N THR A 365 -12.90 -15.95 10.49
CA THR A 365 -14.07 -15.19 10.97
C THR A 365 -13.93 -13.73 10.61
N ALA A 366 -15.04 -13.06 10.26
CA ALA A 366 -15.06 -11.62 10.12
C ALA A 366 -14.79 -10.98 11.50
N PHE A 367 -13.78 -10.09 11.55
CA PHE A 367 -13.35 -9.44 12.78
C PHE A 367 -13.76 -7.97 12.85
N ASP A 368 -13.59 -7.26 11.73
CA ASP A 368 -13.93 -5.85 11.65
C ASP A 368 -14.55 -5.54 10.28
N ARG A 369 -15.45 -4.58 10.26
CA ARG A 369 -16.10 -4.09 9.04
C ARG A 369 -16.28 -2.60 9.13
N PHE A 370 -16.00 -1.92 8.02
CA PHE A 370 -16.34 -0.52 7.84
C PHE A 370 -16.76 -0.23 6.39
N GLN A 371 -17.43 0.87 6.19
CA GLN A 371 -17.82 1.33 4.86
C GLN A 371 -17.77 2.84 4.75
N VAL A 372 -17.45 3.31 3.56
CA VAL A 372 -17.52 4.70 3.17
C VAL A 372 -18.57 4.81 2.07
N LYS A 373 -19.51 5.73 2.19
CA LYS A 373 -20.60 5.94 1.22
C LYS A 373 -20.50 7.29 0.57
N LEU A 374 -20.91 7.39 -0.69
CA LEU A 374 -21.26 8.68 -1.28
C LEU A 374 -22.52 9.21 -0.56
N GLU A 375 -22.47 10.45 -0.10
CA GLU A 375 -23.70 11.10 0.33
C GLU A 375 -24.60 11.29 -0.89
N LYS A 376 -25.82 10.75 -0.83
CA LYS A 376 -26.84 11.08 -1.82
C LYS A 376 -27.13 12.56 -1.65
N GLY A 377 -26.78 13.37 -2.66
CA GLY A 377 -26.87 14.82 -2.62
C GLY A 377 -28.20 15.33 -2.06
N GLY A 378 -28.21 15.61 -0.79
CA GLY A 378 -29.09 16.60 -0.24
C GLY A 378 -28.60 17.95 -0.75
N VAL A 379 -29.39 18.66 -1.50
CA VAL A 379 -29.21 20.08 -1.78
C VAL A 379 -29.30 20.79 -0.42
N GLY A 380 -28.26 20.70 0.36
CA GLY A 380 -28.09 21.37 1.64
C GLY A 380 -27.34 22.66 1.39
N THR A 381 -28.07 23.74 1.26
CA THR A 381 -27.56 25.10 1.45
C THR A 381 -26.82 25.18 2.79
N GLN A 382 -25.53 24.95 2.78
CA GLN A 382 -24.69 25.38 3.90
C GLN A 382 -24.55 26.89 3.82
N ASN A 383 -25.44 27.60 4.53
CA ASN A 383 -25.15 28.95 5.00
C ASN A 383 -23.91 28.86 5.89
N ARG A 384 -22.75 29.21 5.34
CA ARG A 384 -21.57 29.55 6.13
C ARG A 384 -21.72 31.02 6.56
N ASN A 385 -22.14 31.22 7.80
CA ASN A 385 -21.88 32.46 8.51
C ASN A 385 -20.45 32.44 9.06
#